data_34843304f93fe7257d7ba637172c4ca7
#
_entry.id   34843304f93fe7257d7ba637172c4ca7
#
_cell.length_a   1.000
_cell.length_b   1.000
_cell.length_c   1.000
_cell.angle_alpha   90.00
_cell.angle_beta   90.00
_cell.angle_gamma   90.00
#
_symmetry.space_group_name_H-M   'P 1'
#
loop_
_entity.id
_entity.type
_entity.pdbx_description
1 polymer ?
#
loop_
_entity_poly.entity_id
_entity_poly.type
_entity_poly.pdbx_seq_one_letter_code
_entity_poly.pdbx_strand_id
1 'polypeptide(L)'
;MAETKTPEVADDANLTATQQIIKQAEGMTMEELAQKAIEESNGKTFYGVGNSSRGKAALPLFIEYLQSIDPSYSMEFDWQQPKNNKIFEQLTADSLKPEGTFAMTLIQDGNQIESKMTQTGILDTFIPKEWAEANGTTPDAVDGYLALQTLNKVFEYNCTGSKVYDNCWDFVAEDTHALFMDIDSEVVGKNFLYMLTEDKYAAMLKDAFNALPADEQAYFQPTIDEMESEANDLGLGADGKYALAWIKLWVGSYNAQTDDGPICNTLVSDSATDQCGLLVYSKLRSVEESAGVSVNNIKVAAYQDGYQGIGGYGYCHYLFVTDNSPLPWTACAFIAYMTCTEDGFSAWGKDMGGYSANPEVAKAIEATYQHSTGGNDENGNVVYESKNDRGFDWWSTDGELVLEDPEYCASVSFTVGSWIELLPKYTAE
;
A
#
# COMPACT_ATOMS: atom_id res chain seq x y z
N MET A 1 -29.83 13.99 -3.59
CA MET A 1 -29.32 14.56 -4.87
C MET A 1 -27.94 15.07 -4.54
N ALA A 2 -26.92 14.29 -4.81
CA ALA A 2 -25.53 14.73 -4.67
C ALA A 2 -25.26 15.79 -5.74
N GLU A 3 -24.82 16.95 -5.33
CA GLU A 3 -24.30 17.97 -6.23
C GLU A 3 -22.96 17.47 -6.77
N THR A 4 -22.92 17.17 -8.05
CA THR A 4 -21.69 16.96 -8.80
C THR A 4 -20.88 18.27 -8.74
N LYS A 5 -19.82 18.32 -7.95
CA LYS A 5 -18.81 19.34 -8.05
C LYS A 5 -18.17 19.26 -9.43
N THR A 6 -18.38 20.28 -10.26
CA THR A 6 -17.63 20.48 -11.49
C THR A 6 -16.18 20.75 -11.07
N PRO A 7 -15.15 20.07 -11.65
CA PRO A 7 -13.76 20.42 -11.36
C PRO A 7 -13.54 21.88 -11.71
N GLU A 8 -13.05 22.65 -10.75
CA GLU A 8 -12.55 24.00 -11.00
C GLU A 8 -11.33 23.88 -11.90
N VAL A 9 -11.44 24.30 -13.17
CA VAL A 9 -10.30 24.43 -14.06
C VAL A 9 -9.38 25.50 -13.44
N ALA A 10 -8.26 25.05 -12.88
CA ALA A 10 -7.24 25.93 -12.34
C ALA A 10 -6.82 26.92 -13.45
N ASP A 11 -6.89 28.23 -13.14
CA ASP A 11 -6.51 29.28 -14.09
C ASP A 11 -4.99 29.15 -14.32
N ASP A 12 -4.55 28.86 -15.55
CA ASP A 12 -3.14 28.62 -15.95
C ASP A 12 -2.18 29.73 -15.45
N ALA A 13 -2.71 30.89 -15.08
CA ALA A 13 -1.95 32.04 -14.58
C ALA A 13 -1.39 31.85 -13.16
N ASN A 14 -1.82 30.83 -12.42
CA ASN A 14 -1.43 30.62 -11.01
C ASN A 14 -0.58 29.35 -10.77
N LEU A 15 -0.23 28.61 -11.83
CA LEU A 15 0.57 27.39 -11.69
C LEU A 15 2.03 27.71 -11.36
N THR A 16 2.65 26.93 -10.47
CA THR A 16 4.10 26.95 -10.24
C THR A 16 4.87 26.52 -11.50
N ALA A 17 6.17 26.75 -11.52
CA ALA A 17 7.00 26.32 -12.65
C ALA A 17 6.96 24.78 -12.84
N THR A 18 6.97 24.03 -11.74
CA THR A 18 6.85 22.57 -11.77
C THR A 18 5.50 22.12 -12.30
N GLN A 19 4.41 22.71 -11.83
CA GLN A 19 3.05 22.38 -12.30
C GLN A 19 2.86 22.68 -13.79
N GLN A 20 3.47 23.77 -14.30
CA GLN A 20 3.47 24.07 -15.73
C GLN A 20 4.21 22.99 -16.56
N ILE A 21 5.32 22.46 -16.01
CA ILE A 21 6.06 21.38 -16.65
C ILE A 21 5.24 20.08 -16.62
N ILE A 22 4.65 19.74 -15.48
CA ILE A 22 3.78 18.55 -15.34
C ILE A 22 2.66 18.59 -16.38
N LYS A 23 1.95 19.71 -16.49
CA LYS A 23 0.86 19.89 -17.47
C LYS A 23 1.32 19.67 -18.91
N GLN A 24 2.55 20.09 -19.27
CA GLN A 24 3.11 19.81 -20.58
C GLN A 24 3.50 18.33 -20.73
N ALA A 25 4.11 17.76 -19.67
CA ALA A 25 4.58 16.38 -19.64
C ALA A 25 3.43 15.36 -19.81
N GLU A 26 2.25 15.65 -19.27
CA GLU A 26 1.05 14.80 -19.38
C GLU A 26 0.54 14.64 -20.83
N GLY A 27 0.91 15.56 -21.72
CA GLY A 27 0.63 15.45 -23.15
C GLY A 27 1.69 14.70 -23.96
N MET A 28 2.84 14.38 -23.37
CA MET A 28 4.01 13.83 -24.06
C MET A 28 4.04 12.30 -24.00
N THR A 29 4.69 11.73 -25.03
CA THR A 29 5.05 10.30 -25.05
C THR A 29 6.28 10.06 -24.19
N MET A 30 6.51 8.79 -23.83
CA MET A 30 7.70 8.37 -23.08
C MET A 30 9.01 8.80 -23.78
N GLU A 31 9.06 8.73 -25.13
CA GLU A 31 10.23 9.13 -25.91
C GLU A 31 10.46 10.65 -25.84
N GLU A 32 9.40 11.45 -25.93
CA GLU A 32 9.49 12.92 -25.78
C GLU A 32 9.94 13.32 -24.39
N LEU A 33 9.42 12.66 -23.34
CA LEU A 33 9.85 12.86 -21.95
C LEU A 33 11.32 12.48 -21.76
N ALA A 34 11.78 11.39 -22.37
CA ALA A 34 13.17 10.98 -22.30
C ALA A 34 14.12 12.02 -22.91
N GLN A 35 13.74 12.63 -24.05
CA GLN A 35 14.52 13.73 -24.64
C GLN A 35 14.60 14.94 -23.71
N LYS A 36 13.50 15.30 -23.04
CA LYS A 36 13.47 16.38 -22.05
C LYS A 36 14.36 16.07 -20.84
N ALA A 37 14.34 14.84 -20.36
CA ALA A 37 15.19 14.40 -19.26
C ALA A 37 16.69 14.49 -19.64
N ILE A 38 17.07 14.07 -20.84
CA ILE A 38 18.45 14.17 -21.35
C ILE A 38 18.90 15.63 -21.41
N GLU A 39 18.06 16.53 -21.97
CA GLU A 39 18.35 17.96 -22.04
C GLU A 39 18.54 18.60 -20.65
N GLU A 40 17.70 18.20 -19.68
CA GLU A 40 17.69 18.79 -18.35
C GLU A 40 18.81 18.30 -17.45
N SER A 41 19.07 16.98 -17.44
CA SER A 41 19.85 16.34 -16.36
C SER A 41 21.22 15.82 -16.77
N ASN A 42 21.64 15.94 -18.04
CA ASN A 42 22.96 15.46 -18.46
C ASN A 42 24.08 16.11 -17.66
N GLY A 43 24.92 15.28 -17.04
CA GLY A 43 26.04 15.70 -16.19
C GLY A 43 25.62 16.19 -14.79
N LYS A 44 24.37 16.06 -14.40
CA LYS A 44 23.85 16.45 -13.08
C LYS A 44 23.64 15.22 -12.17
N THR A 45 23.29 15.50 -10.91
CA THR A 45 22.90 14.49 -9.93
C THR A 45 21.40 14.55 -9.69
N PHE A 46 20.72 13.42 -9.80
CA PHE A 46 19.31 13.25 -9.47
C PHE A 46 19.16 12.81 -8.02
N TYR A 47 18.42 13.55 -7.23
CA TYR A 47 18.09 13.20 -5.84
C TYR A 47 16.62 12.80 -5.73
N GLY A 48 16.39 11.57 -5.24
CA GLY A 48 15.06 11.08 -4.94
C GLY A 48 14.96 10.60 -3.49
N VAL A 49 13.75 10.55 -2.96
CA VAL A 49 13.49 10.06 -1.61
C VAL A 49 12.25 9.16 -1.60
N GLY A 50 12.27 8.05 -0.86
CA GLY A 50 11.11 7.14 -0.87
C GLY A 50 11.10 6.11 0.25
N ASN A 51 9.94 5.52 0.48
CA ASN A 51 9.74 4.44 1.47
C ASN A 51 10.40 3.11 1.06
N SER A 52 10.82 2.97 -0.20
CA SER A 52 11.44 1.76 -0.72
C SER A 52 12.89 2.02 -1.17
N SER A 53 13.78 1.10 -0.83
CA SER A 53 15.16 1.11 -1.34
C SER A 53 15.27 0.78 -2.84
N ARG A 54 14.19 0.32 -3.45
CA ARG A 54 14.19 -0.14 -4.86
C ARG A 54 14.42 0.97 -5.87
N GLY A 55 14.22 2.25 -5.48
CA GLY A 55 14.64 3.38 -6.29
C GLY A 55 16.11 3.35 -6.67
N LYS A 56 16.99 2.80 -5.80
CA LYS A 56 18.41 2.58 -6.11
C LYS A 56 18.65 1.55 -7.21
N ALA A 57 17.73 0.61 -7.40
CA ALA A 57 17.78 -0.37 -8.47
C ALA A 57 17.10 0.11 -9.76
N ALA A 58 16.07 0.94 -9.65
CA ALA A 58 15.33 1.48 -10.79
C ALA A 58 16.10 2.59 -11.54
N LEU A 59 16.81 3.45 -10.82
CA LEU A 59 17.57 4.56 -11.42
C LEU A 59 18.65 4.12 -12.42
N PRO A 60 19.48 3.10 -12.17
CA PRO A 60 20.42 2.59 -13.17
C PRO A 60 19.73 2.14 -14.46
N LEU A 61 18.58 1.46 -14.38
CA LEU A 61 17.83 1.02 -15.55
C LEU A 61 17.31 2.21 -16.36
N PHE A 62 16.84 3.25 -15.67
CA PHE A 62 16.43 4.49 -16.32
C PHE A 62 17.60 5.20 -17.01
N ILE A 63 18.77 5.26 -16.37
CA ILE A 63 19.99 5.83 -16.99
C ILE A 63 20.39 5.03 -18.24
N GLU A 64 20.37 3.70 -18.19
CA GLU A 64 20.62 2.83 -19.35
C GLU A 64 19.60 3.07 -20.47
N TYR A 65 18.34 3.27 -20.14
CA TYR A 65 17.31 3.64 -21.10
C TYR A 65 17.65 4.97 -21.78
N LEU A 66 17.99 6.02 -21.04
CA LEU A 66 18.39 7.31 -21.61
C LEU A 66 19.67 7.22 -22.47
N GLN A 67 20.64 6.40 -22.05
CA GLN A 67 21.86 6.12 -22.82
C GLN A 67 21.60 5.33 -24.11
N SER A 68 20.52 4.57 -24.19
CA SER A 68 20.12 3.93 -25.44
C SER A 68 19.65 4.94 -26.49
N ILE A 69 19.22 6.12 -26.04
CA ILE A 69 18.78 7.24 -26.90
C ILE A 69 19.94 8.18 -27.21
N ASP A 70 20.71 8.57 -26.18
CA ASP A 70 21.95 9.35 -26.30
C ASP A 70 23.11 8.64 -25.58
N PRO A 71 23.99 7.95 -26.32
CA PRO A 71 25.14 7.25 -25.72
C PRO A 71 26.14 8.14 -24.95
N SER A 72 26.05 9.47 -25.12
CA SER A 72 26.89 10.42 -24.37
C SER A 72 26.29 10.86 -23.05
N TYR A 73 25.04 10.48 -22.77
CA TYR A 73 24.33 10.87 -21.56
C TYR A 73 24.98 10.27 -20.30
N SER A 74 25.08 11.09 -19.26
CA SER A 74 25.50 10.66 -17.94
C SER A 74 24.74 11.40 -16.85
N MET A 75 24.32 10.70 -15.83
CA MET A 75 23.66 11.26 -14.65
C MET A 75 24.10 10.49 -13.42
N GLU A 76 24.49 11.20 -12.37
CA GLU A 76 24.66 10.60 -11.04
C GLU A 76 23.32 10.60 -10.31
N PHE A 77 23.18 9.78 -9.28
CA PHE A 77 21.97 9.78 -8.46
C PHE A 77 22.25 9.49 -6.98
N ASP A 78 21.38 10.01 -6.13
CA ASP A 78 21.27 9.62 -4.74
C ASP A 78 19.78 9.36 -4.41
N TRP A 79 19.47 8.15 -3.98
CA TRP A 79 18.15 7.77 -3.53
C TRP A 79 18.15 7.51 -2.04
N GLN A 80 17.42 8.32 -1.29
CA GLN A 80 17.34 8.25 0.16
C GLN A 80 16.11 7.43 0.59
N GLN A 81 16.28 6.64 1.65
CA GLN A 81 15.19 5.89 2.26
C GLN A 81 15.20 6.14 3.77
N PRO A 82 14.61 7.25 4.23
CA PRO A 82 14.43 7.49 5.65
C PRO A 82 13.42 6.50 6.23
N LYS A 83 13.61 6.16 7.51
CA LYS A 83 12.71 5.27 8.24
C LYS A 83 11.47 6.03 8.71
N ASN A 84 10.34 5.32 8.74
CA ASN A 84 9.07 5.79 9.27
C ASN A 84 8.63 7.14 8.64
N ASN A 85 7.94 7.95 9.40
CA ASN A 85 7.40 9.24 8.96
C ASN A 85 8.43 10.34 8.73
N LYS A 86 9.73 10.09 8.91
CA LYS A 86 10.79 11.07 8.67
C LYS A 86 10.85 11.58 7.24
N ILE A 87 10.30 10.80 6.28
CA ILE A 87 10.22 11.22 4.89
C ILE A 87 9.32 12.47 4.73
N PHE A 88 8.21 12.53 5.43
CA PHE A 88 7.29 13.68 5.41
C PHE A 88 7.94 14.92 6.03
N GLU A 89 8.70 14.76 7.11
CA GLU A 89 9.48 15.84 7.71
C GLU A 89 10.56 16.37 6.76
N GLN A 90 11.25 15.48 6.04
CA GLN A 90 12.27 15.86 5.05
C GLN A 90 11.67 16.61 3.87
N LEU A 91 10.55 16.12 3.31
CA LEU A 91 9.85 16.77 2.21
C LEU A 91 9.32 18.15 2.63
N THR A 92 8.74 18.26 3.83
CA THR A 92 8.31 19.55 4.38
C THR A 92 9.48 20.51 4.56
N ALA A 93 10.61 20.06 5.08
CA ALA A 93 11.80 20.90 5.23
C ALA A 93 12.40 21.32 3.88
N ASP A 94 12.36 20.42 2.89
CA ASP A 94 12.86 20.68 1.54
C ASP A 94 12.00 21.68 0.77
N SER A 95 10.67 21.66 0.97
CA SER A 95 9.73 22.57 0.33
C SER A 95 9.91 24.04 0.73
N LEU A 96 10.58 24.30 1.86
CA LEU A 96 10.90 25.68 2.31
C LEU A 96 12.06 26.31 1.54
N LYS A 97 12.76 25.57 0.70
CA LYS A 97 13.86 26.07 -0.12
C LYS A 97 13.32 26.70 -1.41
N PRO A 98 13.96 27.74 -1.95
CA PRO A 98 13.60 28.29 -3.26
C PRO A 98 13.71 27.28 -4.41
N GLU A 99 14.65 26.35 -4.32
CA GLU A 99 14.84 25.18 -5.16
C GLU A 99 15.08 23.99 -4.24
N GLY A 100 14.30 22.94 -4.41
CA GLY A 100 14.38 21.74 -3.59
C GLY A 100 15.67 20.94 -3.83
N THR A 101 15.90 19.99 -2.98
CA THR A 101 16.94 18.98 -3.18
C THR A 101 16.37 17.79 -3.96
N PHE A 102 15.18 17.34 -3.57
CA PHE A 102 14.56 16.16 -4.14
C PHE A 102 13.76 16.50 -5.40
N ALA A 103 13.97 15.74 -6.47
CA ALA A 103 13.21 15.91 -7.70
C ALA A 103 11.83 15.23 -7.62
N MET A 104 11.77 14.12 -6.91
CA MET A 104 10.55 13.33 -6.74
C MET A 104 10.57 12.51 -5.45
N THR A 105 9.40 11.97 -5.13
CA THR A 105 9.25 11.02 -4.03
C THR A 105 8.40 9.82 -4.43
N LEU A 106 8.66 8.67 -3.76
CA LEU A 106 7.82 7.48 -3.76
C LEU A 106 7.42 7.21 -2.31
N ILE A 107 6.16 7.36 -2.01
CA ILE A 107 5.65 7.26 -0.64
C ILE A 107 4.37 6.44 -0.56
N GLN A 108 4.12 5.94 0.62
CA GLN A 108 2.90 5.28 1.06
C GLN A 108 2.30 6.08 2.22
N ASP A 109 1.09 5.74 2.67
CA ASP A 109 0.34 6.44 3.70
C ASP A 109 -0.56 7.56 3.16
N GLY A 110 -1.68 7.14 2.62
CA GLY A 110 -2.65 8.02 1.98
C GLY A 110 -3.11 9.18 2.86
N ASN A 111 -3.33 8.98 4.16
CA ASN A 111 -3.72 10.04 5.07
C ASN A 111 -2.69 11.18 5.12
N GLN A 112 -1.41 10.85 5.32
CA GLN A 112 -0.38 11.89 5.40
C GLN A 112 -0.07 12.53 4.04
N ILE A 113 -0.17 11.74 2.96
CA ILE A 113 -0.06 12.25 1.60
C ILE A 113 -1.12 13.33 1.38
N GLU A 114 -2.38 12.99 1.61
CA GLU A 114 -3.50 13.93 1.42
C GLU A 114 -3.36 15.15 2.33
N SER A 115 -3.31 14.93 3.64
CA SER A 115 -3.42 16.02 4.61
C SER A 115 -2.19 16.91 4.73
N LYS A 116 -0.98 16.38 4.46
CA LYS A 116 0.27 17.11 4.73
C LYS A 116 1.05 17.50 3.49
N MET A 117 0.85 16.80 2.35
CA MET A 117 1.68 17.00 1.17
C MET A 117 0.92 17.64 0.02
N THR A 118 -0.17 17.04 -0.42
CA THR A 118 -0.90 17.52 -1.60
C THR A 118 -1.78 18.73 -1.27
N GLN A 119 -2.56 18.70 -0.20
CA GLN A 119 -3.35 19.86 0.24
C GLN A 119 -2.50 21.08 0.59
N THR A 120 -1.24 20.90 0.93
CA THR A 120 -0.30 21.98 1.25
C THR A 120 0.53 22.45 0.06
N GLY A 121 0.40 21.81 -1.10
CA GLY A 121 1.13 22.13 -2.32
C GLY A 121 2.63 21.79 -2.26
N ILE A 122 3.03 20.80 -1.45
CA ILE A 122 4.42 20.34 -1.38
C ILE A 122 4.72 19.33 -2.49
N LEU A 123 3.72 18.52 -2.86
CA LEU A 123 3.82 17.47 -3.87
C LEU A 123 2.77 17.67 -4.95
N ASP A 124 3.18 17.45 -6.19
CA ASP A 124 2.33 17.50 -7.36
C ASP A 124 2.20 16.11 -7.99
N THR A 125 0.99 15.76 -8.37
CA THR A 125 0.70 14.54 -9.12
C THR A 125 1.05 14.74 -10.60
N PHE A 126 1.77 13.79 -11.18
CA PHE A 126 2.00 13.69 -12.61
C PHE A 126 1.42 12.37 -13.11
N ILE A 127 0.51 12.41 -14.06
CA ILE A 127 -0.10 11.23 -14.67
C ILE A 127 0.48 11.03 -16.08
N PRO A 128 1.32 10.02 -16.31
CA PRO A 128 1.83 9.73 -17.65
C PRO A 128 0.70 9.40 -18.63
N LYS A 129 0.79 9.92 -19.84
CA LYS A 129 -0.21 9.70 -20.91
C LYS A 129 -0.48 8.21 -21.15
N GLU A 130 0.58 7.42 -21.31
CA GLU A 130 0.45 5.99 -21.59
C GLU A 130 -0.14 5.22 -20.41
N TRP A 131 0.13 5.66 -19.18
CA TRP A 131 -0.50 5.08 -17.99
C TRP A 131 -2.01 5.35 -17.98
N ALA A 132 -2.42 6.57 -18.29
CA ALA A 132 -3.83 6.93 -18.36
C ALA A 132 -4.54 6.17 -19.50
N GLU A 133 -3.93 6.08 -20.68
CA GLU A 133 -4.46 5.33 -21.81
C GLU A 133 -4.62 3.83 -21.48
N ALA A 134 -3.65 3.20 -20.79
CA ALA A 134 -3.73 1.81 -20.34
C ALA A 134 -4.89 1.59 -19.33
N ASN A 135 -5.22 2.61 -18.55
CA ASN A 135 -6.36 2.62 -17.64
C ASN A 135 -7.68 3.08 -18.29
N GLY A 136 -7.69 3.29 -19.61
CA GLY A 136 -8.89 3.67 -20.37
C GLY A 136 -9.38 5.11 -20.09
N THR A 137 -8.49 6.01 -19.66
CA THR A 137 -8.79 7.38 -19.29
C THR A 137 -7.81 8.38 -19.93
N THR A 138 -7.85 9.63 -19.50
CA THR A 138 -6.89 10.68 -19.85
C THR A 138 -6.27 11.24 -18.56
N PRO A 139 -5.07 11.86 -18.61
CA PRO A 139 -4.44 12.42 -17.42
C PRO A 139 -5.35 13.35 -16.62
N ASP A 140 -6.06 14.26 -17.28
CA ASP A 140 -6.99 15.21 -16.66
C ASP A 140 -8.22 14.57 -16.00
N ALA A 141 -8.52 13.30 -16.31
CA ALA A 141 -9.70 12.60 -15.84
C ALA A 141 -9.36 11.54 -14.76
N VAL A 142 -8.10 11.39 -14.40
CA VAL A 142 -7.69 10.53 -13.29
C VAL A 142 -8.07 11.20 -11.98
N ASP A 143 -8.88 10.50 -11.20
CA ASP A 143 -9.20 10.90 -9.82
C ASP A 143 -8.18 10.28 -8.86
N GLY A 144 -7.59 11.10 -7.98
CA GLY A 144 -6.60 10.66 -7.01
C GLY A 144 -5.13 10.75 -7.51
N TYR A 145 -4.29 9.85 -7.01
CA TYR A 145 -2.83 9.92 -7.17
C TYR A 145 -2.29 8.81 -8.06
N LEU A 146 -1.17 9.09 -8.74
CA LEU A 146 -0.47 8.07 -9.51
C LEU A 146 0.10 6.99 -8.59
N ALA A 147 -0.44 5.79 -8.68
CA ALA A 147 0.12 4.61 -8.05
C ALA A 147 1.14 3.93 -8.98
N LEU A 148 2.31 3.61 -8.43
CA LEU A 148 3.28 2.73 -9.09
C LEU A 148 2.83 1.27 -8.98
N GLN A 149 2.48 0.87 -7.76
CA GLN A 149 2.08 -0.49 -7.45
C GLN A 149 1.14 -0.54 -6.25
N THR A 150 0.33 -1.59 -6.20
CA THR A 150 -0.43 -1.97 -5.02
C THR A 150 0.31 -3.05 -4.25
N LEU A 151 0.35 -2.92 -2.95
CA LEU A 151 0.87 -3.89 -1.99
C LEU A 151 -0.26 -4.39 -1.10
N ASN A 152 -0.06 -5.53 -0.45
CA ASN A 152 -1.04 -6.05 0.51
C ASN A 152 -0.40 -6.55 1.80
N LYS A 153 -1.11 -6.32 2.90
CA LYS A 153 -0.95 -7.04 4.17
C LYS A 153 -2.14 -7.98 4.30
N VAL A 154 -1.89 -9.23 4.59
CA VAL A 154 -2.94 -10.26 4.67
C VAL A 154 -2.91 -10.96 6.02
N PHE A 155 -4.07 -11.49 6.42
CA PHE A 155 -4.15 -12.30 7.62
C PHE A 155 -3.54 -13.67 7.37
N GLU A 156 -2.53 -13.99 8.18
CA GLU A 156 -1.82 -15.26 8.15
C GLU A 156 -1.77 -15.88 9.53
N TYR A 157 -1.71 -17.21 9.60
CA TYR A 157 -1.60 -17.92 10.87
C TYR A 157 -0.73 -19.17 10.74
N ASN A 158 -0.09 -19.54 11.86
CA ASN A 158 0.63 -20.80 11.96
C ASN A 158 -0.37 -21.96 12.12
N CYS A 159 -0.31 -22.91 11.22
CA CYS A 159 -1.25 -24.03 11.13
C CYS A 159 -0.71 -25.35 11.71
N THR A 160 0.36 -25.31 12.49
CA THR A 160 0.91 -26.52 13.14
C THR A 160 0.07 -26.99 14.33
N GLY A 161 -0.85 -26.14 14.82
CA GLY A 161 -1.80 -26.47 15.88
C GLY A 161 -3.18 -26.87 15.37
N SER A 162 -4.19 -26.60 16.17
CA SER A 162 -5.57 -26.97 15.90
C SER A 162 -6.49 -25.78 15.66
N LYS A 163 -6.04 -24.55 15.93
CA LYS A 163 -6.84 -23.35 15.72
C LYS A 163 -6.96 -23.05 14.21
N VAL A 164 -8.18 -22.80 13.77
CA VAL A 164 -8.50 -22.38 12.42
C VAL A 164 -8.99 -20.94 12.47
N TYR A 165 -8.59 -20.15 11.49
CA TYR A 165 -8.97 -18.75 11.37
C TYR A 165 -9.76 -18.60 10.06
N ASP A 166 -11.05 -18.91 10.09
CA ASP A 166 -11.95 -18.88 8.93
C ASP A 166 -12.89 -17.67 8.90
N ASN A 167 -12.77 -16.79 9.93
CA ASN A 167 -13.51 -15.54 10.03
C ASN A 167 -12.59 -14.41 10.51
N CYS A 168 -12.76 -13.19 9.99
CA CYS A 168 -11.94 -12.06 10.42
C CYS A 168 -12.09 -11.70 11.90
N TRP A 169 -13.15 -12.12 12.58
CA TRP A 169 -13.34 -11.95 14.01
C TRP A 169 -12.47 -12.89 14.87
N ASP A 170 -11.94 -13.97 14.28
CA ASP A 170 -11.03 -14.88 14.99
C ASP A 170 -9.73 -14.19 15.40
N PHE A 171 -9.32 -13.15 14.64
CA PHE A 171 -8.11 -12.38 14.91
C PHE A 171 -8.24 -11.43 16.09
N VAL A 172 -9.47 -11.22 16.59
CA VAL A 172 -9.79 -10.38 17.76
C VAL A 172 -10.52 -11.16 18.85
N ALA A 173 -10.54 -12.49 18.74
CA ALA A 173 -11.16 -13.37 19.73
C ALA A 173 -10.38 -13.39 21.06
N GLU A 174 -11.01 -13.91 22.11
CA GLU A 174 -10.41 -14.07 23.45
C GLU A 174 -9.07 -14.83 23.35
N ASP A 175 -8.07 -14.36 24.06
CA ASP A 175 -6.70 -14.92 24.07
C ASP A 175 -5.98 -14.91 22.70
N THR A 176 -6.49 -14.20 21.71
CA THR A 176 -5.80 -13.99 20.43
C THR A 176 -5.00 -12.70 20.48
N HIS A 177 -3.67 -12.84 20.28
CA HIS A 177 -2.73 -11.72 20.21
C HIS A 177 -2.03 -11.72 18.87
N ALA A 178 -2.75 -11.29 17.82
CA ALA A 178 -2.22 -11.25 16.46
C ALA A 178 -0.95 -10.39 16.39
N LEU A 179 0.07 -10.88 15.70
CA LEU A 179 1.29 -10.12 15.45
C LEU A 179 1.01 -9.03 14.40
N PHE A 180 1.30 -7.79 14.73
CA PHE A 180 1.10 -6.67 13.82
C PHE A 180 2.12 -5.57 14.05
N MET A 181 2.41 -4.77 13.05
CA MET A 181 3.28 -3.61 13.21
C MET A 181 2.66 -2.58 14.15
N ASP A 182 3.50 -1.95 14.97
CA ASP A 182 3.05 -0.90 15.88
C ASP A 182 2.47 0.29 15.10
N ILE A 183 1.18 0.55 15.29
CA ILE A 183 0.42 1.61 14.59
C ILE A 183 0.88 3.04 14.93
N ASP A 184 1.65 3.24 15.99
CA ASP A 184 2.19 4.55 16.33
C ASP A 184 3.48 4.86 15.58
N SER A 185 4.23 3.81 15.21
CA SER A 185 5.48 3.93 14.44
C SER A 185 5.29 3.67 12.94
N GLU A 186 4.24 2.93 12.56
CA GLU A 186 3.91 2.55 11.18
C GLU A 186 2.47 2.93 10.84
N VAL A 187 2.30 4.09 10.22
CA VAL A 187 0.98 4.72 9.99
C VAL A 187 0.11 4.00 8.95
N VAL A 188 0.71 3.22 8.05
CA VAL A 188 -0.05 2.40 7.10
C VAL A 188 -1.01 1.46 7.83
N GLY A 189 -0.60 0.92 8.97
CA GLY A 189 -1.48 0.11 9.82
C GLY A 189 -2.63 0.91 10.44
N LYS A 190 -2.43 2.20 10.73
CA LYS A 190 -3.49 3.08 11.22
C LYS A 190 -4.51 3.40 10.11
N ASN A 191 -4.05 3.60 8.88
CA ASN A 191 -4.94 3.79 7.72
C ASN A 191 -5.83 2.57 7.45
N PHE A 192 -5.30 1.36 7.65
CA PHE A 192 -6.13 0.16 7.62
C PHE A 192 -7.32 0.26 8.59
N LEU A 193 -7.07 0.68 9.84
CA LEU A 193 -8.14 0.83 10.83
C LEU A 193 -9.13 1.95 10.44
N TYR A 194 -8.66 3.04 9.82
CA TYR A 194 -9.54 4.08 9.30
C TYR A 194 -10.48 3.54 8.24
N MET A 195 -9.95 2.79 7.26
CA MET A 195 -10.74 2.22 6.17
C MET A 195 -11.83 1.28 6.66
N LEU A 196 -11.64 0.58 7.78
CA LEU A 196 -12.69 -0.29 8.34
C LEU A 196 -13.97 0.47 8.69
N THR A 197 -13.89 1.79 8.91
CA THR A 197 -15.05 2.62 9.23
C THR A 197 -15.85 3.08 8.01
N GLU A 198 -15.36 2.84 6.79
CA GLU A 198 -16.12 3.03 5.57
C GLU A 198 -17.31 2.06 5.52
N ASP A 199 -18.48 2.54 5.08
CA ASP A 199 -19.74 1.79 5.14
C ASP A 199 -19.66 0.38 4.55
N LYS A 200 -18.93 0.22 3.43
CA LYS A 200 -18.79 -1.10 2.77
C LYS A 200 -18.00 -2.10 3.61
N TYR A 201 -16.92 -1.66 4.30
CA TYR A 201 -16.10 -2.54 5.13
C TYR A 201 -16.74 -2.78 6.50
N ALA A 202 -17.44 -1.79 7.04
CA ALA A 202 -18.28 -1.96 8.23
C ALA A 202 -19.38 -3.00 8.00
N ALA A 203 -19.98 -3.01 6.80
CA ALA A 203 -20.98 -4.02 6.41
C ALA A 203 -20.34 -5.41 6.28
N MET A 204 -19.13 -5.55 5.70
CA MET A 204 -18.41 -6.83 5.65
C MET A 204 -18.11 -7.39 7.05
N LEU A 205 -17.68 -6.54 7.98
CA LEU A 205 -17.46 -6.94 9.38
C LEU A 205 -18.75 -7.42 10.06
N LYS A 206 -19.88 -6.74 9.81
CA LYS A 206 -21.20 -7.15 10.30
C LYS A 206 -21.62 -8.50 9.72
N ASP A 207 -21.46 -8.71 8.41
CA ASP A 207 -21.84 -9.95 7.75
C ASP A 207 -20.99 -11.12 8.25
N ALA A 208 -19.69 -10.90 8.44
CA ALA A 208 -18.81 -11.88 9.06
C ALA A 208 -19.20 -12.19 10.51
N PHE A 209 -19.58 -11.18 11.32
CA PHE A 209 -20.11 -11.40 12.67
C PHE A 209 -21.39 -12.25 12.65
N ASN A 210 -22.31 -11.98 11.73
CA ASN A 210 -23.56 -12.72 11.62
C ASN A 210 -23.34 -14.19 11.18
N ALA A 211 -22.21 -14.50 10.55
CA ALA A 211 -21.84 -15.86 10.15
C ALA A 211 -21.22 -16.67 11.30
N LEU A 212 -20.79 -16.04 12.39
CA LEU A 212 -20.21 -16.71 13.54
C LEU A 212 -21.23 -17.63 14.25
N PRO A 213 -20.78 -18.70 14.94
CA PRO A 213 -21.57 -19.46 15.88
C PRO A 213 -22.20 -18.57 17.00
N ALA A 214 -23.34 -18.96 17.53
CA ALA A 214 -24.11 -18.13 18.48
C ALA A 214 -23.35 -17.84 19.79
N ASP A 215 -22.49 -18.73 20.23
CA ASP A 215 -21.64 -18.55 21.42
C ASP A 215 -20.51 -17.53 21.16
N GLU A 216 -19.93 -17.53 19.98
CA GLU A 216 -18.92 -16.53 19.57
C GLU A 216 -19.58 -15.15 19.35
N GLN A 217 -20.77 -15.10 18.73
CA GLN A 217 -21.53 -13.85 18.65
C GLN A 217 -21.81 -13.28 20.05
N ALA A 218 -22.18 -14.13 21.01
CA ALA A 218 -22.44 -13.70 22.39
C ALA A 218 -21.21 -13.11 23.09
N TYR A 219 -20.01 -13.52 22.70
CA TYR A 219 -18.75 -12.95 23.20
C TYR A 219 -18.54 -11.51 22.67
N PHE A 220 -18.76 -11.26 21.38
CA PHE A 220 -18.51 -9.94 20.77
C PHE A 220 -19.64 -8.94 20.97
N GLN A 221 -20.90 -9.41 21.10
CA GLN A 221 -22.08 -8.57 21.14
C GLN A 221 -22.03 -7.43 22.17
N PRO A 222 -21.54 -7.63 23.42
CA PRO A 222 -21.43 -6.53 24.38
C PRO A 222 -20.53 -5.37 23.91
N THR A 223 -19.43 -5.68 23.22
CA THR A 223 -18.55 -4.65 22.67
C THR A 223 -19.20 -3.93 21.52
N ILE A 224 -19.95 -4.63 20.64
CA ILE A 224 -20.70 -4.04 19.53
C ILE A 224 -21.78 -3.09 20.05
N ASP A 225 -22.52 -3.50 21.08
CA ASP A 225 -23.57 -2.66 21.70
C ASP A 225 -22.98 -1.40 22.37
N GLU A 226 -21.81 -1.52 23.02
CA GLU A 226 -21.09 -0.38 23.58
C GLU A 226 -20.68 0.64 22.52
N MET A 227 -20.33 0.19 21.31
CA MET A 227 -19.87 1.06 20.22
C MET A 227 -21.00 1.77 19.45
N GLU A 228 -22.25 1.50 19.72
CA GLU A 228 -23.37 2.13 18.99
C GLU A 228 -23.43 3.65 19.22
N SER A 229 -23.27 4.12 20.45
CA SER A 229 -23.23 5.56 20.73
C SER A 229 -22.01 6.23 20.13
N GLU A 230 -20.83 5.60 20.25
CA GLU A 230 -19.56 6.12 19.74
C GLU A 230 -19.61 6.25 18.19
N ALA A 231 -20.15 5.26 17.50
CA ALA A 231 -20.30 5.31 16.03
C ALA A 231 -21.18 6.50 15.59
N ASN A 232 -22.27 6.77 16.31
CA ASN A 232 -23.11 7.93 16.05
C ASN A 232 -22.37 9.26 16.33
N ASP A 233 -21.62 9.34 17.43
CA ASP A 233 -20.87 10.55 17.81
C ASP A 233 -19.73 10.85 16.82
N LEU A 234 -19.13 9.80 16.23
CA LEU A 234 -18.13 9.91 15.17
C LEU A 234 -18.72 10.12 13.77
N GLY A 235 -20.06 10.11 13.63
CA GLY A 235 -20.76 10.34 12.37
C GLY A 235 -20.66 9.18 11.38
N LEU A 236 -20.41 7.96 11.87
CA LEU A 236 -20.31 6.75 11.03
C LEU A 236 -21.68 6.23 10.63
N GLY A 237 -21.72 5.43 9.55
CA GLY A 237 -22.95 4.78 9.08
C GLY A 237 -23.53 3.76 10.06
N ALA A 238 -24.67 3.18 9.70
CA ALA A 238 -25.44 2.30 10.57
C ALA A 238 -24.68 1.05 11.07
N ASP A 239 -23.72 0.58 10.29
CA ASP A 239 -22.87 -0.58 10.60
C ASP A 239 -21.52 -0.21 11.26
N GLY A 240 -21.24 1.10 11.43
CA GLY A 240 -20.00 1.61 12.02
C GLY A 240 -19.66 1.04 13.40
N LYS A 241 -20.68 0.64 14.19
CA LYS A 241 -20.45 -0.02 15.48
C LYS A 241 -19.70 -1.35 15.37
N TYR A 242 -19.85 -2.10 14.28
CA TYR A 242 -19.12 -3.34 14.05
C TYR A 242 -17.66 -3.04 13.75
N ALA A 243 -17.38 -1.99 12.97
CA ALA A 243 -16.03 -1.51 12.71
C ALA A 243 -15.33 -1.05 14.00
N LEU A 244 -15.99 -0.19 14.78
CA LEU A 244 -15.41 0.29 16.05
C LEU A 244 -15.20 -0.84 17.06
N ALA A 245 -16.12 -1.81 17.14
CA ALA A 245 -15.94 -2.96 18.04
C ALA A 245 -14.73 -3.80 17.60
N TRP A 246 -14.59 -4.10 16.31
CA TRP A 246 -13.44 -4.83 15.79
C TRP A 246 -12.13 -4.07 16.03
N ILE A 247 -12.09 -2.75 15.74
CA ILE A 247 -10.91 -1.90 15.97
C ILE A 247 -10.55 -1.86 17.45
N LYS A 248 -11.52 -1.69 18.36
CA LYS A 248 -11.29 -1.67 19.80
C LYS A 248 -10.67 -2.98 20.28
N LEU A 249 -11.21 -4.11 19.85
CA LEU A 249 -10.68 -5.43 20.20
C LEU A 249 -9.27 -5.63 19.59
N TRP A 250 -9.07 -5.25 18.34
CA TRP A 250 -7.77 -5.34 17.69
C TRP A 250 -6.71 -4.53 18.42
N VAL A 251 -6.97 -3.23 18.68
CA VAL A 251 -6.01 -2.34 19.38
C VAL A 251 -5.73 -2.83 20.80
N GLY A 252 -6.75 -3.41 21.46
CA GLY A 252 -6.63 -3.96 22.81
C GLY A 252 -5.95 -5.32 22.89
N SER A 253 -5.70 -6.00 21.78
CA SER A 253 -5.17 -7.38 21.79
C SER A 253 -3.94 -7.63 20.92
N TYR A 254 -3.69 -6.87 19.84
CA TYR A 254 -2.58 -7.16 18.95
C TYR A 254 -1.21 -7.00 19.67
N ASN A 255 -0.28 -7.90 19.33
CA ASN A 255 1.09 -7.86 19.82
C ASN A 255 1.96 -7.05 18.87
N ALA A 256 2.37 -5.84 19.28
CA ALA A 256 3.09 -4.90 18.46
C ALA A 256 4.50 -5.40 18.10
N GLN A 257 4.81 -5.37 16.81
CA GLN A 257 6.08 -5.76 16.22
C GLN A 257 6.77 -4.59 15.52
N THR A 258 8.06 -4.70 15.31
CA THR A 258 8.87 -3.63 14.71
C THR A 258 8.85 -3.63 13.19
N ASP A 259 8.55 -4.76 12.53
CA ASP A 259 8.56 -4.95 11.07
C ASP A 259 7.79 -6.22 10.70
N ASP A 260 7.30 -6.32 9.47
CA ASP A 260 6.68 -7.52 8.90
C ASP A 260 7.64 -8.71 8.80
N GLY A 261 8.96 -8.47 8.68
CA GLY A 261 9.97 -9.54 8.64
C GLY A 261 10.00 -10.38 9.91
N PRO A 262 10.12 -9.80 11.11
CA PRO A 262 9.99 -10.51 12.38
C PRO A 262 8.69 -11.26 12.53
N ILE A 263 7.55 -10.70 12.08
CA ILE A 263 6.24 -11.37 12.10
C ILE A 263 6.30 -12.66 11.26
N CYS A 264 6.72 -12.56 10.00
CA CYS A 264 6.85 -13.69 9.09
C CYS A 264 7.77 -14.77 9.68
N ASN A 265 8.95 -14.38 10.17
CA ASN A 265 9.92 -15.31 10.77
C ASN A 265 9.36 -16.04 11.99
N THR A 266 8.51 -15.38 12.76
CA THR A 266 7.81 -16.01 13.90
C THR A 266 6.79 -17.03 13.38
N LEU A 267 5.91 -16.64 12.46
CA LEU A 267 4.80 -17.49 12.03
C LEU A 267 5.24 -18.74 11.26
N VAL A 268 6.39 -18.72 10.58
CA VAL A 268 6.91 -19.91 9.88
C VAL A 268 7.62 -20.91 10.80
N SER A 269 7.78 -20.60 12.08
CA SER A 269 8.44 -21.48 13.07
C SER A 269 7.50 -22.56 13.60
N ASP A 270 7.99 -23.79 13.74
CA ASP A 270 7.28 -24.90 14.43
C ASP A 270 6.85 -24.53 15.87
N SER A 271 7.53 -23.59 16.50
CA SER A 271 7.25 -23.16 17.88
C SER A 271 6.11 -22.16 17.99
N ALA A 272 5.64 -21.60 16.85
CA ALA A 272 4.61 -20.56 16.82
C ALA A 272 3.18 -21.13 16.70
N THR A 273 2.95 -22.34 17.18
CA THR A 273 1.67 -23.04 17.10
C THR A 273 0.48 -22.14 17.43
N ASP A 274 -0.50 -22.10 16.53
CA ASP A 274 -1.73 -21.30 16.62
C ASP A 274 -1.53 -19.77 16.67
N GLN A 275 -0.33 -19.24 16.48
CA GLN A 275 -0.11 -17.79 16.36
C GLN A 275 -0.59 -17.27 15.01
N CYS A 276 -1.04 -16.03 14.99
CA CYS A 276 -1.52 -15.35 13.78
C CYS A 276 -0.97 -13.92 13.68
N GLY A 277 -1.16 -13.30 12.54
CA GLY A 277 -0.74 -11.93 12.32
C GLY A 277 -1.33 -11.31 11.05
N LEU A 278 -1.11 -10.01 10.90
CA LEU A 278 -1.40 -9.25 9.69
C LEU A 278 -0.08 -8.67 9.19
N LEU A 279 0.39 -9.13 8.03
CA LEU A 279 1.72 -8.78 7.51
C LEU A 279 1.75 -8.70 5.99
N VAL A 280 2.82 -8.09 5.46
CA VAL A 280 3.03 -7.97 4.02
C VAL A 280 3.25 -9.34 3.39
N TYR A 281 2.32 -9.76 2.52
CA TYR A 281 2.33 -11.07 1.85
C TYR A 281 3.67 -11.39 1.17
N SER A 282 4.30 -10.39 0.55
CA SER A 282 5.57 -10.58 -0.16
C SER A 282 6.76 -11.02 0.72
N LYS A 283 6.61 -11.01 2.05
CA LYS A 283 7.65 -11.54 2.95
C LYS A 283 7.82 -13.05 2.82
N LEU A 284 6.78 -13.78 2.45
CA LEU A 284 6.82 -15.23 2.26
C LEU A 284 7.87 -15.69 1.22
N ARG A 285 8.15 -14.86 0.20
CA ARG A 285 9.16 -15.21 -0.82
C ARG A 285 10.58 -15.37 -0.26
N SER A 286 10.88 -14.71 0.86
CA SER A 286 12.21 -14.68 1.47
C SER A 286 12.42 -15.75 2.54
N VAL A 287 11.42 -16.58 2.79
CA VAL A 287 11.52 -17.66 3.79
C VAL A 287 12.41 -18.78 3.24
N GLU A 288 13.45 -19.09 3.99
CA GLU A 288 14.35 -20.20 3.73
C GLU A 288 13.96 -21.41 4.59
N GLU A 289 13.67 -22.53 3.93
CA GLU A 289 13.33 -23.79 4.59
C GLU A 289 14.51 -24.30 5.43
N SER A 290 14.26 -24.65 6.67
CA SER A 290 15.26 -25.22 7.58
C SER A 290 14.60 -26.06 8.68
N ALA A 291 15.40 -26.71 9.52
CA ALA A 291 14.84 -27.48 10.64
C ALA A 291 14.05 -26.57 11.60
N GLY A 292 12.76 -26.84 11.73
CA GLY A 292 11.85 -26.05 12.57
C GLY A 292 11.33 -24.76 11.95
N VAL A 293 11.59 -24.53 10.66
CA VAL A 293 11.11 -23.36 9.91
C VAL A 293 10.63 -23.79 8.54
N SER A 294 9.35 -23.59 8.24
CA SER A 294 8.75 -23.92 6.95
C SER A 294 7.62 -22.97 6.59
N VAL A 295 7.52 -22.60 5.30
CA VAL A 295 6.31 -21.92 4.80
C VAL A 295 5.07 -22.81 4.83
N ASN A 296 5.20 -24.13 4.99
CA ASN A 296 4.06 -25.02 5.22
C ASN A 296 3.45 -24.84 6.62
N ASN A 297 4.14 -24.19 7.54
CA ASN A 297 3.63 -23.88 8.88
C ASN A 297 2.68 -22.69 8.89
N ILE A 298 2.61 -21.94 7.79
CA ILE A 298 1.78 -20.73 7.69
C ILE A 298 0.69 -20.94 6.64
N LYS A 299 -0.49 -20.41 6.93
CA LYS A 299 -1.60 -20.31 5.98
C LYS A 299 -2.09 -18.89 5.87
N VAL A 300 -2.48 -18.51 4.66
CA VAL A 300 -3.24 -17.28 4.39
C VAL A 300 -4.71 -17.57 4.70
N ALA A 301 -5.31 -16.82 5.60
CA ALA A 301 -6.67 -17.07 6.06
C ALA A 301 -7.70 -17.00 4.91
N ALA A 302 -7.62 -15.97 4.07
CA ALA A 302 -8.52 -15.77 2.94
C ALA A 302 -8.37 -16.83 1.81
N TYR A 303 -7.37 -17.72 1.88
CA TYR A 303 -7.27 -18.84 0.93
C TYR A 303 -8.18 -20.03 1.28
N GLN A 304 -8.77 -20.01 2.46
CA GLN A 304 -9.65 -21.08 2.91
C GLN A 304 -11.04 -20.95 2.26
N ASP A 305 -11.59 -22.09 1.81
CA ASP A 305 -12.97 -22.15 1.33
C ASP A 305 -13.93 -21.73 2.46
N GLY A 306 -14.78 -20.74 2.17
CA GLY A 306 -15.76 -20.26 3.14
C GLY A 306 -15.24 -19.25 4.16
N TYR A 307 -14.03 -18.71 4.00
CA TYR A 307 -13.56 -17.58 4.79
C TYR A 307 -14.54 -16.41 4.79
N GLN A 308 -14.74 -15.77 5.94
CA GLN A 308 -15.72 -14.70 6.11
C GLN A 308 -15.07 -13.37 6.50
N GLY A 309 -15.50 -12.30 5.85
CA GLY A 309 -15.11 -10.92 6.14
C GLY A 309 -13.82 -10.49 5.45
N ILE A 310 -13.14 -9.52 6.04
CA ILE A 310 -11.94 -8.89 5.45
C ILE A 310 -10.73 -9.83 5.49
N GLY A 311 -10.06 -10.02 4.35
CA GLY A 311 -8.87 -10.88 4.22
C GLY A 311 -7.54 -10.16 4.44
N GLY A 312 -7.55 -8.83 4.46
CA GLY A 312 -6.35 -8.02 4.61
C GLY A 312 -6.55 -6.58 4.15
N TYR A 313 -5.43 -5.91 3.88
CA TYR A 313 -5.36 -4.50 3.51
C TYR A 313 -4.51 -4.29 2.26
N GLY A 314 -5.06 -3.61 1.25
CA GLY A 314 -4.38 -3.18 0.04
C GLY A 314 -4.06 -1.70 0.09
N TYR A 315 -2.80 -1.34 -0.18
CA TYR A 315 -2.33 0.05 -0.18
C TYR A 315 -1.31 0.27 -1.30
N CYS A 316 -1.10 1.52 -1.68
CA CYS A 316 -0.26 1.84 -2.82
C CYS A 316 1.08 2.48 -2.43
N HIS A 317 2.06 2.29 -3.31
CA HIS A 317 3.18 3.20 -3.44
C HIS A 317 2.80 4.28 -4.46
N TYR A 318 2.69 5.52 -3.98
CA TYR A 318 2.34 6.68 -4.80
C TYR A 318 3.60 7.43 -5.23
N LEU A 319 3.55 8.02 -6.42
CA LEU A 319 4.63 8.79 -7.03
C LEU A 319 4.23 10.24 -7.17
N PHE A 320 5.14 11.14 -6.80
CA PHE A 320 4.94 12.57 -6.90
C PHE A 320 6.20 13.29 -7.36
N VAL A 321 6.03 14.39 -8.07
CA VAL A 321 7.06 15.41 -8.28
C VAL A 321 7.00 16.38 -7.12
N THR A 322 8.13 16.86 -6.60
CA THR A 322 8.12 17.94 -5.58
C THR A 322 7.84 19.29 -6.27
N ASP A 323 7.02 20.16 -5.67
CA ASP A 323 6.63 21.43 -6.30
C ASP A 323 7.82 22.33 -6.62
N ASN A 324 8.88 22.27 -5.81
CA ASN A 324 10.14 22.98 -6.03
C ASN A 324 11.25 22.10 -6.61
N SER A 325 10.90 21.11 -7.42
CA SER A 325 11.81 20.13 -8.03
C SER A 325 12.96 20.80 -8.80
N PRO A 326 14.24 20.41 -8.56
CA PRO A 326 15.37 20.89 -9.35
C PRO A 326 15.46 20.25 -10.75
N LEU A 327 14.78 19.12 -10.98
CA LEU A 327 14.81 18.35 -12.23
C LEU A 327 13.40 17.81 -12.57
N PRO A 328 12.40 18.66 -12.78
CA PRO A 328 11.01 18.23 -12.94
C PRO A 328 10.76 17.41 -14.22
N TRP A 329 11.41 17.72 -15.34
CA TRP A 329 11.30 16.91 -16.56
C TRP A 329 11.87 15.50 -16.36
N THR A 330 13.00 15.41 -15.67
CA THR A 330 13.66 14.13 -15.37
C THR A 330 12.81 13.31 -14.40
N ALA A 331 12.19 13.97 -13.41
CA ALA A 331 11.25 13.33 -12.50
C ALA A 331 10.04 12.75 -13.26
N CYS A 332 9.39 13.54 -14.13
CA CYS A 332 8.28 13.06 -14.96
C CYS A 332 8.70 11.89 -15.87
N ALA A 333 9.85 11.98 -16.52
CA ALA A 333 10.35 10.91 -17.38
C ALA A 333 10.64 9.62 -16.60
N PHE A 334 11.24 9.71 -15.41
CA PHE A 334 11.51 8.56 -14.55
C PHE A 334 10.22 7.93 -14.01
N ILE A 335 9.25 8.74 -13.61
CA ILE A 335 7.91 8.28 -13.21
C ILE A 335 7.24 7.53 -14.36
N ALA A 336 7.22 8.10 -15.57
CA ALA A 336 6.65 7.45 -16.74
C ALA A 336 7.38 6.14 -17.07
N TYR A 337 8.70 6.11 -17.03
CA TYR A 337 9.49 4.90 -17.25
C TYR A 337 9.12 3.78 -16.28
N MET A 338 9.02 4.08 -14.99
CA MET A 338 8.67 3.08 -13.97
C MET A 338 7.23 2.57 -14.09
N THR A 339 6.30 3.41 -14.53
CA THR A 339 4.87 3.08 -14.53
C THR A 339 4.34 2.58 -15.87
N CYS A 340 5.04 2.87 -16.98
CA CYS A 340 4.57 2.55 -18.33
C CYS A 340 5.41 1.47 -19.03
N THR A 341 6.52 1.01 -18.47
CA THR A 341 7.37 0.00 -19.09
C THR A 341 7.62 -1.21 -18.17
N GLU A 342 7.75 -2.41 -18.76
CA GLU A 342 8.11 -3.62 -18.04
C GLU A 342 9.51 -3.49 -17.40
N ASP A 343 10.48 -2.99 -18.16
CA ASP A 343 11.86 -2.78 -17.68
C ASP A 343 11.90 -1.80 -16.51
N GLY A 344 11.17 -0.70 -16.60
CA GLY A 344 11.07 0.31 -15.54
C GLY A 344 10.42 -0.24 -14.26
N PHE A 345 9.39 -1.09 -14.41
CA PHE A 345 8.74 -1.73 -13.27
C PHE A 345 9.54 -2.92 -12.71
N SER A 346 10.47 -3.48 -13.45
CA SER A 346 11.21 -4.69 -13.06
C SER A 346 11.93 -4.59 -11.71
N ALA A 347 12.38 -3.40 -11.31
CA ALA A 347 12.98 -3.16 -9.99
C ALA A 347 11.96 -3.27 -8.84
N TRP A 348 10.69 -3.07 -9.12
CA TRP A 348 9.57 -3.05 -8.17
C TRP A 348 8.80 -4.36 -8.17
N GLY A 349 8.53 -4.89 -9.36
CA GLY A 349 7.88 -6.16 -9.58
C GLY A 349 8.64 -7.30 -8.91
N LYS A 350 7.96 -8.04 -8.07
CA LYS A 350 8.42 -9.27 -7.48
C LYS A 350 7.38 -10.34 -7.75
N ASP A 351 7.78 -11.53 -7.55
CA ASP A 351 7.01 -12.74 -7.81
C ASP A 351 5.76 -12.92 -6.91
N MET A 352 5.48 -12.03 -5.99
CA MET A 352 4.24 -12.05 -5.19
C MET A 352 3.99 -10.73 -4.45
N GLY A 353 2.72 -10.38 -4.29
CA GLY A 353 2.24 -9.34 -3.40
C GLY A 353 2.61 -7.90 -3.75
N GLY A 354 3.08 -7.66 -4.97
CA GLY A 354 3.34 -6.33 -5.50
C GLY A 354 2.92 -6.26 -6.96
N TYR A 355 1.88 -5.48 -7.27
CA TYR A 355 1.23 -5.46 -8.58
C TYR A 355 1.34 -4.08 -9.19
N SER A 356 1.75 -4.00 -10.49
CA SER A 356 1.74 -2.73 -11.20
C SER A 356 0.33 -2.15 -11.25
N ALA A 357 0.22 -0.85 -11.00
CA ALA A 357 -1.03 -0.12 -11.18
C ALA A 357 -1.34 0.20 -12.66
N ASN A 358 -0.42 -0.12 -13.58
CA ASN A 358 -0.65 -0.10 -15.01
C ASN A 358 -1.11 -1.49 -15.48
N PRO A 359 -2.35 -1.65 -15.99
CA PRO A 359 -2.89 -2.97 -16.35
C PRO A 359 -2.10 -3.68 -17.46
N GLU A 360 -1.49 -2.93 -18.38
CA GLU A 360 -0.68 -3.52 -19.46
C GLU A 360 0.63 -4.07 -18.93
N VAL A 361 1.31 -3.32 -18.06
CA VAL A 361 2.54 -3.76 -17.38
C VAL A 361 2.23 -4.93 -16.45
N ALA A 362 1.15 -4.84 -15.67
CA ALA A 362 0.72 -5.93 -14.79
C ALA A 362 0.48 -7.23 -15.57
N LYS A 363 -0.25 -7.15 -16.70
CA LYS A 363 -0.56 -8.31 -17.55
C LYS A 363 0.69 -8.92 -18.19
N ALA A 364 1.64 -8.10 -18.65
CA ALA A 364 2.88 -8.56 -19.24
C ALA A 364 3.74 -9.30 -18.21
N ILE A 365 3.82 -8.76 -16.98
CA ILE A 365 4.56 -9.38 -15.87
C ILE A 365 3.86 -10.62 -15.34
N GLU A 366 2.52 -10.60 -15.21
CA GLU A 366 1.73 -11.75 -14.75
C GLU A 366 1.94 -12.97 -15.63
N ALA A 367 2.15 -12.77 -16.95
CA ALA A 367 2.51 -13.86 -17.84
C ALA A 367 3.82 -14.58 -17.47
N THR A 368 4.66 -13.93 -16.65
CA THR A 368 5.90 -14.50 -16.11
C THR A 368 5.73 -15.07 -14.71
N TYR A 369 4.61 -14.74 -13.99
CA TYR A 369 4.32 -15.29 -12.68
C TYR A 369 3.76 -16.72 -12.82
N GLN A 370 4.34 -17.62 -12.07
CA GLN A 370 3.77 -18.95 -11.91
C GLN A 370 2.74 -18.91 -10.78
N HIS A 371 1.50 -18.60 -11.11
CA HIS A 371 0.39 -18.79 -10.19
C HIS A 371 0.21 -20.28 -9.95
N SER A 372 0.65 -20.75 -8.81
CA SER A 372 0.54 -22.14 -8.44
C SER A 372 -0.52 -22.33 -7.36
N THR A 373 -1.32 -23.38 -7.52
CA THR A 373 -2.30 -23.82 -6.50
C THR A 373 -1.72 -24.84 -5.52
N GLY A 374 -0.39 -24.84 -5.34
CA GLY A 374 0.31 -25.90 -4.60
C GLY A 374 0.75 -27.07 -5.49
N GLY A 375 1.36 -28.08 -4.91
CA GLY A 375 1.89 -29.23 -5.64
C GLY A 375 3.34 -29.03 -6.07
N ASN A 376 3.69 -29.45 -7.28
CA ASN A 376 5.03 -29.30 -7.83
C ASN A 376 4.98 -28.40 -9.08
N ASP A 377 6.01 -27.58 -9.25
CA ASP A 377 6.22 -26.82 -10.49
C ASP A 377 6.63 -27.76 -11.67
N GLU A 378 6.79 -27.20 -12.85
CA GLU A 378 7.21 -27.90 -14.05
C GLU A 378 8.60 -28.56 -13.96
N ASN A 379 9.44 -28.09 -13.01
CA ASN A 379 10.77 -28.61 -12.73
C ASN A 379 10.75 -29.67 -11.60
N GLY A 380 9.57 -29.95 -11.01
CA GLY A 380 9.40 -30.88 -9.91
C GLY A 380 9.71 -30.34 -8.53
N ASN A 381 9.92 -29.01 -8.39
CA ASN A 381 10.10 -28.37 -7.09
C ASN A 381 8.75 -28.25 -6.37
N VAL A 382 8.76 -28.42 -5.06
CA VAL A 382 7.57 -28.22 -4.24
C VAL A 382 7.16 -26.76 -4.27
N VAL A 383 5.91 -26.50 -4.60
CA VAL A 383 5.28 -25.18 -4.49
C VAL A 383 4.40 -25.19 -3.24
N TYR A 384 4.68 -24.27 -2.33
CA TYR A 384 3.96 -24.18 -1.07
C TYR A 384 2.68 -23.37 -1.25
N GLU A 385 1.56 -23.87 -0.77
CA GLU A 385 0.25 -23.20 -0.87
C GLU A 385 0.30 -21.78 -0.30
N SER A 386 0.97 -21.58 0.82
CA SER A 386 1.16 -20.25 1.44
C SER A 386 2.00 -19.28 0.60
N LYS A 387 2.73 -19.75 -0.41
CA LYS A 387 3.47 -18.91 -1.37
C LYS A 387 2.73 -18.68 -2.68
N ASN A 388 1.55 -19.24 -2.84
CA ASN A 388 0.74 -19.03 -4.03
C ASN A 388 0.22 -17.61 -4.05
N ASP A 389 0.67 -16.82 -5.01
CA ASP A 389 0.07 -15.54 -5.27
C ASP A 389 -1.10 -15.72 -6.24
N ARG A 390 -2.29 -15.32 -5.81
CA ARG A 390 -3.51 -15.42 -6.62
C ARG A 390 -3.76 -14.17 -7.48
N GLY A 391 -2.86 -13.18 -7.44
CA GLY A 391 -2.96 -11.95 -8.21
C GLY A 391 -3.85 -10.89 -7.58
N PHE A 392 -3.63 -9.63 -7.96
CA PHE A 392 -4.35 -8.48 -7.35
C PHE A 392 -5.86 -8.55 -7.57
N ASP A 393 -6.30 -8.96 -8.76
CA ASP A 393 -7.74 -9.06 -9.07
C ASP A 393 -8.45 -10.04 -8.13
N TRP A 394 -7.82 -11.16 -7.83
CA TRP A 394 -8.34 -12.11 -6.85
C TRP A 394 -8.34 -11.52 -5.43
N TRP A 395 -7.24 -10.87 -5.02
CA TRP A 395 -7.13 -10.27 -3.69
C TRP A 395 -8.17 -9.18 -3.46
N SER A 396 -8.43 -8.35 -4.47
CA SER A 396 -9.38 -7.24 -4.39
C SER A 396 -10.86 -7.67 -4.43
N THR A 397 -11.13 -8.89 -4.89
CA THR A 397 -12.49 -9.45 -4.98
C THR A 397 -12.70 -10.62 -4.02
N ASP A 398 -12.15 -11.79 -4.34
CA ASP A 398 -12.35 -13.02 -3.56
C ASP A 398 -11.51 -13.05 -2.27
N GLY A 399 -10.37 -12.37 -2.25
CA GLY A 399 -9.48 -12.22 -1.09
C GLY A 399 -9.93 -11.13 -0.11
N GLU A 400 -10.97 -10.37 -0.45
CA GLU A 400 -11.64 -9.39 0.41
C GLU A 400 -10.69 -8.36 1.04
N LEU A 401 -9.80 -7.77 0.21
CA LEU A 401 -8.92 -6.70 0.67
C LEU A 401 -9.70 -5.41 0.96
N VAL A 402 -9.40 -4.81 2.10
CA VAL A 402 -9.73 -3.42 2.39
C VAL A 402 -8.75 -2.53 1.61
N LEU A 403 -9.23 -1.82 0.60
CA LEU A 403 -8.39 -0.98 -0.26
C LEU A 403 -8.27 0.43 0.31
N GLU A 404 -7.03 0.95 0.39
CA GLU A 404 -6.77 2.31 0.87
C GLU A 404 -7.42 3.36 -0.05
N ASP A 405 -8.16 4.27 0.57
CA ASP A 405 -8.61 5.53 -0.01
C ASP A 405 -7.97 6.69 0.77
N PRO A 406 -7.01 7.43 0.17
CA PRO A 406 -6.31 8.53 0.84
C PRO A 406 -7.24 9.64 1.33
N GLU A 407 -8.24 10.01 0.53
CA GLU A 407 -9.20 11.06 0.88
C GLU A 407 -10.07 10.64 2.06
N TYR A 408 -10.59 9.41 2.03
CA TYR A 408 -11.35 8.86 3.16
C TYR A 408 -10.50 8.80 4.43
N CYS A 409 -9.28 8.24 4.35
CA CYS A 409 -8.35 8.18 5.48
C CYS A 409 -8.11 9.57 6.09
N ALA A 410 -7.85 10.58 5.27
CA ALA A 410 -7.65 11.95 5.73
C ALA A 410 -8.91 12.53 6.40
N SER A 411 -10.08 12.26 5.84
CA SER A 411 -11.36 12.78 6.33
C SER A 411 -11.71 12.30 7.75
N VAL A 412 -11.37 11.04 8.09
CA VAL A 412 -11.68 10.43 9.38
C VAL A 412 -10.51 10.45 10.37
N SER A 413 -9.31 10.81 9.91
CA SER A 413 -8.08 10.73 10.71
C SER A 413 -8.13 11.53 12.01
N PHE A 414 -8.79 12.69 12.01
CA PHE A 414 -8.91 13.52 13.21
C PHE A 414 -9.92 12.92 14.21
N THR A 415 -11.06 12.43 13.76
CA THR A 415 -12.13 11.90 14.62
C THR A 415 -11.83 10.46 15.06
N VAL A 416 -11.81 9.53 14.13
CA VAL A 416 -11.52 8.12 14.40
C VAL A 416 -10.09 7.92 14.91
N GLY A 417 -9.11 8.67 14.38
CA GLY A 417 -7.73 8.61 14.84
C GLY A 417 -7.56 9.01 16.30
N SER A 418 -8.19 10.13 16.72
CA SER A 418 -8.17 10.54 18.12
C SER A 418 -8.85 9.52 19.03
N TRP A 419 -9.92 8.89 18.58
CA TRP A 419 -10.57 7.82 19.33
C TRP A 419 -9.67 6.59 19.48
N ILE A 420 -9.00 6.15 18.42
CA ILE A 420 -8.04 5.02 18.46
C ILE A 420 -6.90 5.30 19.46
N GLU A 421 -6.38 6.53 19.49
CA GLU A 421 -5.30 6.91 20.42
C GLU A 421 -5.68 6.80 21.89
N LEU A 422 -6.98 6.91 22.21
CA LEU A 422 -7.49 6.76 23.57
C LEU A 422 -7.74 5.30 23.97
N LEU A 423 -7.71 4.36 23.04
CA LEU A 423 -7.93 2.94 23.35
C LEU A 423 -6.76 2.35 24.14
N PRO A 424 -7.05 1.50 25.13
CA PRO A 424 -6.01 0.75 25.82
C PRO A 424 -5.30 -0.20 24.84
N LYS A 425 -3.97 -0.20 24.87
CA LYS A 425 -3.14 -1.06 24.01
C LYS A 425 -2.66 -2.28 24.80
N TYR A 426 -2.60 -3.42 24.11
CA TYR A 426 -2.00 -4.62 24.68
C TYR A 426 -0.50 -4.39 24.92
N THR A 427 -0.04 -4.89 26.06
CA THR A 427 1.39 -4.94 26.39
C THR A 427 1.73 -6.38 26.73
N ALA A 428 2.56 -7.02 25.93
CA ALA A 428 3.07 -8.35 26.26
C ALA A 428 3.90 -8.27 27.57
N GLU A 429 3.60 -9.17 28.52
CA GLU A 429 4.35 -9.28 29.77
C GLU A 429 5.79 -9.80 29.57
#